data_e1ea2f87044b2b13828e9d6d02d0ba95
#
_entry.id   e1ea2f87044b2b13828e9d6d02d0ba95
#
_cell.length_a   1.000
_cell.length_b   1.000
_cell.length_c   1.000
_cell.angle_alpha   90.00
_cell.angle_beta   90.00
_cell.angle_gamma   90.00
#
_symmetry.space_group_name_H-M   'P 1'
#
loop_
_entity.id
_entity.type
_entity.pdbx_description
1 polymer ?
#
loop_
_entity_poly.entity_id
_entity_poly.type
_entity_poly.pdbx_seq_one_letter_code
_entity_poly.pdbx_strand_id
1 'polypeptide(L)'
;MRRLAIHCWLLAVGCLLLGSCGPEGDKFRLSGRLRNFNQGEFLVYSPDGGLVGIDTIKVRDGRFSYEKEVRKEVTLMIVFPNFSEQVVFAAPGEEVEIKGDATHLKEVSIKGTDENEELTKLRMRVNKLTPPEIPAAIAQFIEENPTSIISIYLLDKYFVTAKTPDYVEGQRLAALMLKANPDNGRLRKLEKQLEGLKNSRLQASLPVFSTTDINGKKTDNSLLKGKIGVITTWATWNYQSTDIQRKLRKLQKKYPEKLALISICMDGDKRECRKRSDRDSLLWPVVCDGQLFQSPLVQQLGLFEIPSIVVVDKQGKIIARDIEQNNVEQEIEKFLK
;
A
#
# COMPACT_ATOMS: atom_id res chain seq x y z
N MET A 1 -26.26 3.93 66.78
CA MET A 1 -26.57 3.48 65.40
C MET A 1 -26.45 4.57 64.32
N ARG A 2 -26.47 5.88 64.60
CA ARG A 2 -26.33 6.94 63.58
C ARG A 2 -24.88 7.21 63.08
N ARG A 3 -23.85 6.80 63.81
CA ARG A 3 -22.45 7.05 63.38
C ARG A 3 -21.88 5.97 62.44
N LEU A 4 -22.43 4.76 62.40
CA LEU A 4 -22.03 3.72 61.45
C LEU A 4 -22.54 3.94 60.04
N ALA A 5 -23.71 4.58 59.86
CA ALA A 5 -24.30 4.84 58.54
C ALA A 5 -23.55 5.91 57.76
N ILE A 6 -22.87 6.87 58.41
CA ILE A 6 -22.14 7.96 57.77
C ILE A 6 -20.81 7.45 57.19
N HIS A 7 -20.17 6.47 57.81
CA HIS A 7 -18.90 5.90 57.30
C HIS A 7 -19.07 4.97 56.11
N CYS A 8 -20.21 4.26 56.00
CA CYS A 8 -20.51 3.47 54.81
C CYS A 8 -20.87 4.35 53.56
N TRP A 9 -21.44 5.52 53.76
CA TRP A 9 -21.74 6.44 52.64
C TRP A 9 -20.49 7.12 52.10
N LEU A 10 -19.52 7.45 52.92
CA LEU A 10 -18.21 8.01 52.48
C LEU A 10 -17.33 7.00 51.73
N LEU A 11 -17.43 5.70 52.06
CA LEU A 11 -16.74 4.65 51.32
C LEU A 11 -17.41 4.34 49.94
N ALA A 12 -18.71 4.46 49.85
CA ALA A 12 -19.44 4.26 48.56
C ALA A 12 -19.21 5.41 47.54
N VAL A 13 -19.00 6.65 48.02
CA VAL A 13 -18.70 7.80 47.18
C VAL A 13 -17.22 7.80 46.72
N GLY A 14 -16.31 7.22 47.49
CA GLY A 14 -14.89 7.09 47.12
C GLY A 14 -14.61 6.08 46.00
N CYS A 15 -15.46 5.10 45.75
CA CYS A 15 -15.32 4.10 44.69
C CYS A 15 -15.86 4.57 43.33
N LEU A 16 -16.59 5.69 43.26
CA LEU A 16 -17.16 6.23 42.00
C LEU A 16 -16.23 7.22 41.26
N LEU A 17 -15.06 7.52 41.81
CA LEU A 17 -14.09 8.45 41.20
C LEU A 17 -12.88 7.78 40.53
N LEU A 18 -12.89 6.45 40.33
CA LEU A 18 -11.94 5.76 39.47
C LEU A 18 -12.49 5.67 38.03
N GLY A 19 -13.09 6.74 37.58
CA GLY A 19 -13.57 6.88 36.21
C GLY A 19 -12.43 7.25 35.29
N SER A 20 -12.05 6.32 34.47
CA SER A 20 -11.51 6.48 33.11
C SER A 20 -10.58 7.67 32.89
N CYS A 21 -9.27 7.50 33.08
CA CYS A 21 -8.23 8.35 32.53
C CYS A 21 -7.92 7.93 31.08
N GLY A 22 -8.96 7.83 30.22
CA GLY A 22 -8.78 7.73 28.77
C GLY A 22 -8.59 9.12 28.16
N PRO A 23 -8.06 9.21 26.92
CA PRO A 23 -7.97 10.47 26.21
C PRO A 23 -9.37 11.06 26.01
N GLU A 24 -9.50 12.41 26.13
CA GLU A 24 -10.76 13.10 25.98
C GLU A 24 -11.29 13.06 24.54
N GLY A 25 -12.54 12.65 24.36
CA GLY A 25 -13.29 12.79 23.11
C GLY A 25 -12.72 12.02 21.94
N ASP A 26 -12.44 12.70 20.83
CA ASP A 26 -11.95 12.11 19.57
C ASP A 26 -10.42 11.92 19.54
N LYS A 27 -9.72 12.07 20.66
CA LYS A 27 -8.26 11.91 20.74
C LYS A 27 -7.87 10.46 20.91
N PHE A 28 -7.00 10.00 20.05
CA PHE A 28 -6.25 8.76 20.18
C PHE A 28 -4.89 9.05 20.82
N ARG A 29 -4.43 8.20 21.72
CA ARG A 29 -3.11 8.28 22.31
C ARG A 29 -2.28 7.02 22.02
N LEU A 30 -1.08 7.22 21.48
CA LEU A 30 -0.06 6.19 21.38
C LEU A 30 1.07 6.53 22.33
N SER A 31 1.41 5.62 23.21
CA SER A 31 2.54 5.74 24.11
C SER A 31 3.48 4.54 23.97
N GLY A 32 4.70 4.63 24.47
CA GLY A 32 5.54 3.47 24.45
C GLY A 32 6.91 3.63 25.08
N ARG A 33 7.58 2.46 25.21
CA ARG A 33 8.95 2.38 25.66
C ARG A 33 9.71 1.29 24.92
N LEU A 34 10.80 1.69 24.25
CA LEU A 34 11.72 0.76 23.60
C LEU A 34 13.06 0.76 24.34
N ARG A 35 13.51 -0.44 24.73
CA ARG A 35 14.87 -0.64 25.21
C ARG A 35 15.84 -0.51 24.04
N ASN A 36 17.09 -0.19 24.32
CA ASN A 36 18.18 -0.05 23.33
C ASN A 36 17.89 1.03 22.25
N PHE A 37 17.09 2.03 22.59
CA PHE A 37 16.81 3.20 21.77
C PHE A 37 16.68 4.44 22.63
N ASN A 38 17.75 5.21 22.77
CA ASN A 38 17.76 6.34 23.71
C ASN A 38 17.01 7.56 23.15
N GLN A 39 17.33 7.99 21.92
CA GLN A 39 16.73 9.17 21.30
C GLN A 39 16.64 9.01 19.80
N GLY A 40 15.67 9.69 19.18
CA GLY A 40 15.43 9.68 17.75
C GLY A 40 14.02 10.08 17.42
N GLU A 41 13.62 9.77 16.19
CA GLU A 41 12.29 10.09 15.68
C GLU A 41 11.73 8.88 14.93
N PHE A 42 10.42 8.64 15.09
CA PHE A 42 9.65 7.73 14.24
C PHE A 42 8.77 8.56 13.34
N LEU A 43 8.57 8.11 12.11
CA LEU A 43 7.59 8.71 11.22
C LEU A 43 6.26 7.96 11.37
N VAL A 44 5.16 8.68 11.22
CA VAL A 44 3.80 8.12 11.28
C VAL A 44 3.02 8.59 10.07
N TYR A 45 2.42 7.66 9.35
CA TYR A 45 1.49 7.96 8.27
C TYR A 45 0.27 7.03 8.30
N SER A 46 -0.77 7.37 7.55
CA SER A 46 -1.99 6.56 7.46
C SER A 46 -2.29 6.21 5.99
N PRO A 47 -2.26 4.91 5.62
CA PRO A 47 -2.55 4.50 4.25
C PRO A 47 -4.04 4.62 3.88
N ASP A 48 -4.93 4.75 4.88
CA ASP A 48 -6.38 4.86 4.71
C ASP A 48 -6.91 6.29 4.88
N GLY A 49 -6.02 7.28 4.91
CA GLY A 49 -6.38 8.70 4.98
C GLY A 49 -6.75 9.18 6.38
N GLY A 50 -6.44 8.42 7.43
CA GLY A 50 -6.63 8.84 8.83
C GLY A 50 -5.72 10.01 9.26
N LEU A 51 -4.60 10.19 8.55
CA LEU A 51 -3.70 11.33 8.70
C LEU A 51 -3.47 12.00 7.34
N VAL A 52 -3.32 13.31 7.36
CA VAL A 52 -2.87 14.09 6.20
C VAL A 52 -1.36 14.26 6.27
N GLY A 53 -0.64 13.65 5.32
CA GLY A 53 0.83 13.70 5.28
C GLY A 53 1.51 12.74 6.26
N ILE A 54 2.67 13.13 6.74
CA ILE A 54 3.53 12.34 7.64
C ILE A 54 3.77 13.15 8.91
N ASP A 55 3.45 12.55 10.05
CA ASP A 55 3.76 13.10 11.38
C ASP A 55 5.06 12.49 11.92
N THR A 56 5.63 13.13 12.95
CA THR A 56 6.86 12.68 13.62
C THR A 56 6.63 12.46 15.10
N ILE A 57 7.05 11.31 15.62
CA ILE A 57 7.06 10.98 17.05
C ILE A 57 8.49 11.11 17.57
N LYS A 58 8.72 12.01 18.53
CA LYS A 58 10.03 12.16 19.20
C LYS A 58 10.18 11.16 20.33
N VAL A 59 11.36 10.52 20.38
CA VAL A 59 11.73 9.57 21.43
C VAL A 59 12.81 10.17 22.31
N ARG A 60 12.65 10.07 23.64
CA ARG A 60 13.61 10.48 24.65
C ARG A 60 13.71 9.41 25.73
N ASP A 61 14.92 8.99 26.04
CA ASP A 61 15.19 7.90 27.01
C ASP A 61 14.38 6.63 26.74
N GLY A 62 14.24 6.31 25.43
CA GLY A 62 13.45 5.18 24.94
C GLY A 62 11.94 5.33 25.08
N ARG A 63 11.44 6.47 25.57
CA ARG A 63 10.01 6.74 25.78
C ARG A 63 9.49 7.69 24.72
N PHE A 64 8.24 7.50 24.36
CA PHE A 64 7.52 8.37 23.43
C PHE A 64 6.03 8.43 23.76
N SER A 65 5.41 9.51 23.33
CA SER A 65 3.96 9.70 23.34
C SER A 65 3.56 10.47 22.09
N TYR A 66 2.42 10.10 21.53
CA TYR A 66 1.84 10.73 20.36
C TYR A 66 0.33 10.80 20.54
N GLU A 67 -0.24 11.97 20.37
CA GLU A 67 -1.69 12.19 20.43
C GLU A 67 -2.17 12.70 19.08
N LYS A 68 -3.29 12.17 18.63
CA LYS A 68 -3.94 12.61 17.38
C LYS A 68 -5.45 12.53 17.51
N GLU A 69 -6.11 13.54 17.00
CA GLU A 69 -7.55 13.51 16.80
C GLU A 69 -7.87 12.57 15.65
N VAL A 70 -8.70 11.56 15.90
CA VAL A 70 -9.21 10.60 14.91
C VAL A 70 -10.73 10.50 15.06
N ARG A 71 -11.45 10.53 13.94
CA ARG A 71 -12.92 10.55 13.93
C ARG A 71 -13.55 9.18 13.72
N LYS A 72 -12.75 8.21 13.33
CA LYS A 72 -13.11 6.81 13.09
C LYS A 72 -11.88 5.96 13.26
N GLU A 73 -12.06 4.66 13.30
CA GLU A 73 -10.96 3.72 13.27
C GLU A 73 -10.11 3.89 12.00
N VAL A 74 -8.78 3.97 12.18
CA VAL A 74 -7.79 4.18 11.12
C VAL A 74 -6.55 3.35 11.36
N THR A 75 -5.84 3.06 10.28
CA THR A 75 -4.53 2.38 10.32
C THR A 75 -3.42 3.41 10.39
N LEU A 76 -2.57 3.33 11.40
CA LEU A 76 -1.34 4.11 11.52
C LEU A 76 -0.14 3.20 11.26
N MET A 77 0.74 3.63 10.38
CA MET A 77 2.03 2.98 10.11
C MET A 77 3.14 3.74 10.82
N ILE A 78 3.79 3.08 11.76
CA ILE A 78 4.93 3.62 12.51
C ILE A 78 6.21 3.15 11.83
N VAL A 79 6.98 4.06 11.26
CA VAL A 79 8.24 3.78 10.56
C VAL A 79 9.41 4.10 11.48
N PHE A 80 10.20 3.10 11.79
CA PHE A 80 11.40 3.23 12.61
C PHE A 80 12.62 3.71 11.77
N PRO A 81 13.69 4.23 12.39
CA PRO A 81 14.87 4.73 11.67
C PRO A 81 15.57 3.72 10.75
N ASN A 82 15.38 2.43 10.98
CA ASN A 82 15.87 1.35 10.13
C ASN A 82 14.90 0.98 8.99
N PHE A 83 13.89 1.83 8.75
CA PHE A 83 12.81 1.63 7.76
C PHE A 83 11.92 0.40 7.99
N SER A 84 12.03 -0.27 9.16
CA SER A 84 11.02 -1.26 9.52
C SER A 84 9.73 -0.58 9.96
N GLU A 85 8.60 -1.26 9.80
CA GLU A 85 7.28 -0.71 10.07
C GLU A 85 6.52 -1.55 11.09
N GLN A 86 5.75 -0.86 11.92
CA GLN A 86 4.72 -1.47 12.76
C GLN A 86 3.38 -0.78 12.50
N VAL A 87 2.32 -1.57 12.48
CA VAL A 87 0.97 -1.06 12.36
C VAL A 87 0.32 -0.93 13.73
N VAL A 88 -0.44 0.15 13.89
CA VAL A 88 -1.29 0.42 15.04
C VAL A 88 -2.67 0.79 14.51
N PHE A 89 -3.71 0.14 15.02
CA PHE A 89 -5.09 0.54 14.78
C PHE A 89 -5.48 1.56 15.85
N ALA A 90 -5.93 2.71 15.40
CA ALA A 90 -6.26 3.85 16.24
C ALA A 90 -7.74 4.19 16.10
N ALA A 91 -8.44 4.32 17.22
CA ALA A 91 -9.84 4.75 17.25
C ALA A 91 -10.06 5.91 18.23
N PRO A 92 -11.16 6.66 18.10
CA PRO A 92 -11.48 7.78 18.98
C PRO A 92 -11.52 7.36 20.45
N GLY A 93 -10.84 8.11 21.32
CA GLY A 93 -10.87 7.88 22.77
C GLY A 93 -10.00 6.70 23.25
N GLU A 94 -9.29 6.01 22.35
CA GLU A 94 -8.47 4.85 22.71
C GLU A 94 -7.01 5.21 23.02
N GLU A 95 -6.40 4.37 23.83
CA GLU A 95 -4.97 4.44 24.15
C GLU A 95 -4.28 3.12 23.83
N VAL A 96 -3.16 3.22 23.11
CA VAL A 96 -2.34 2.07 22.71
C VAL A 96 -0.92 2.25 23.25
N GLU A 97 -0.34 1.17 23.75
CA GLU A 97 1.02 1.15 24.26
C GLU A 97 1.91 0.18 23.48
N ILE A 98 3.08 0.66 23.04
CA ILE A 98 4.13 -0.15 22.41
C ILE A 98 5.27 -0.37 23.40
N LYS A 99 5.60 -1.63 23.68
CA LYS A 99 6.75 -2.02 24.51
C LYS A 99 7.60 -3.06 23.82
N GLY A 100 8.93 -2.93 23.94
CA GLY A 100 9.83 -3.92 23.37
C GLY A 100 11.28 -3.52 23.39
N ASP A 101 12.01 -4.12 22.47
CA ASP A 101 13.44 -3.88 22.25
C ASP A 101 13.65 -3.39 20.81
N ALA A 102 14.36 -2.29 20.63
CA ALA A 102 14.60 -1.70 19.30
C ALA A 102 15.48 -2.59 18.40
N THR A 103 16.22 -3.54 18.98
CA THR A 103 16.99 -4.52 18.22
C THR A 103 16.12 -5.69 17.71
N HIS A 104 14.89 -5.84 18.23
CA HIS A 104 13.95 -6.91 17.91
C HIS A 104 12.53 -6.37 17.65
N LEU A 105 12.42 -5.40 16.74
CA LEU A 105 11.14 -4.72 16.45
C LEU A 105 10.01 -5.64 15.99
N LYS A 106 10.32 -6.81 15.46
CA LYS A 106 9.30 -7.82 15.11
C LYS A 106 8.60 -8.43 16.33
N GLU A 107 9.22 -8.30 17.52
CA GLU A 107 8.74 -8.89 18.77
C GLU A 107 8.12 -7.87 19.73
N VAL A 108 7.99 -6.60 19.32
CA VAL A 108 7.38 -5.59 20.18
C VAL A 108 5.93 -5.95 20.51
N SER A 109 5.53 -5.70 21.74
CA SER A 109 4.15 -5.87 22.19
C SER A 109 3.39 -4.58 21.92
N ILE A 110 2.21 -4.67 21.30
CA ILE A 110 1.28 -3.57 21.09
C ILE A 110 -0.02 -3.95 21.79
N LYS A 111 -0.47 -3.13 22.74
CA LYS A 111 -1.61 -3.41 23.63
C LYS A 111 -2.48 -2.17 23.77
N GLY A 112 -3.69 -2.35 24.28
CA GLY A 112 -4.64 -1.30 24.64
C GLY A 112 -5.97 -1.39 23.91
N THR A 113 -6.01 -2.10 22.77
CA THR A 113 -7.26 -2.44 22.09
C THR A 113 -7.22 -3.89 21.61
N ASP A 114 -8.39 -4.47 21.41
CA ASP A 114 -8.52 -5.87 20.99
C ASP A 114 -7.81 -6.13 19.66
N GLU A 115 -7.94 -5.23 18.68
CA GLU A 115 -7.32 -5.36 17.35
C GLU A 115 -5.80 -5.33 17.42
N ASN A 116 -5.22 -4.44 18.23
CA ASN A 116 -3.78 -4.34 18.39
C ASN A 116 -3.20 -5.54 19.12
N GLU A 117 -3.90 -6.06 20.12
CA GLU A 117 -3.50 -7.27 20.84
C GLU A 117 -3.64 -8.53 19.98
N GLU A 118 -4.73 -8.65 19.24
CA GLU A 118 -4.96 -9.77 18.31
C GLU A 118 -3.90 -9.81 17.22
N LEU A 119 -3.62 -8.67 16.57
CA LEU A 119 -2.54 -8.59 15.59
C LEU A 119 -1.17 -8.91 16.21
N THR A 120 -0.91 -8.48 17.45
CA THR A 120 0.32 -8.83 18.15
C THR A 120 0.43 -10.35 18.36
N LYS A 121 -0.63 -11.02 18.81
CA LYS A 121 -0.69 -12.48 18.96
C LYS A 121 -0.46 -13.19 17.62
N LEU A 122 -1.14 -12.74 16.56
CA LEU A 122 -0.98 -13.30 15.22
C LEU A 122 0.47 -13.15 14.73
N ARG A 123 1.06 -11.96 14.84
CA ARG A 123 2.45 -11.69 14.45
C ARG A 123 3.45 -12.59 15.18
N MET A 124 3.29 -12.76 16.49
CA MET A 124 4.14 -13.66 17.29
C MET A 124 4.01 -15.13 16.86
N ARG A 125 2.82 -15.56 16.41
CA ARG A 125 2.59 -16.89 15.85
C ARG A 125 3.27 -17.02 14.49
N VAL A 126 3.05 -16.06 13.60
CA VAL A 126 3.57 -16.05 12.23
C VAL A 126 5.10 -15.98 12.18
N ASN A 127 5.74 -15.26 13.12
CA ASN A 127 7.20 -15.18 13.21
C ASN A 127 7.88 -16.54 13.48
N LYS A 128 7.14 -17.57 13.88
CA LYS A 128 7.65 -18.94 14.10
C LYS A 128 7.46 -19.85 12.89
N LEU A 129 6.75 -19.39 11.87
CA LEU A 129 6.45 -20.14 10.66
C LEU A 129 7.57 -19.98 9.63
N THR A 130 7.69 -20.97 8.75
CA THR A 130 8.54 -20.86 7.57
C THR A 130 7.91 -19.93 6.52
N PRO A 131 8.70 -19.27 5.67
CA PRO A 131 8.17 -18.34 4.67
C PRO A 131 7.02 -18.88 3.80
N PRO A 132 7.02 -20.15 3.34
CA PRO A 132 5.88 -20.71 2.60
C PRO A 132 4.59 -20.92 3.41
N GLU A 133 4.69 -21.08 4.74
CA GLU A 133 3.53 -21.30 5.61
C GLU A 133 2.81 -19.99 5.97
N ILE A 134 3.53 -18.85 5.90
CA ILE A 134 2.99 -17.56 6.32
C ILE A 134 1.73 -17.16 5.52
N PRO A 135 1.71 -17.17 4.17
CA PRO A 135 0.52 -16.78 3.42
C PRO A 135 -0.71 -17.61 3.76
N ALA A 136 -0.55 -18.92 3.96
CA ALA A 136 -1.66 -19.81 4.32
C ALA A 136 -2.24 -19.47 5.70
N ALA A 137 -1.37 -19.23 6.71
CA ALA A 137 -1.82 -18.82 8.04
C ALA A 137 -2.52 -17.46 8.05
N ILE A 138 -2.06 -16.53 7.20
CA ILE A 138 -2.69 -15.21 7.02
C ILE A 138 -4.04 -15.36 6.32
N ALA A 139 -4.13 -16.17 5.24
CA ALA A 139 -5.37 -16.43 4.54
C ALA A 139 -6.42 -17.01 5.48
N GLN A 140 -6.05 -17.99 6.30
CA GLN A 140 -6.92 -18.58 7.32
C GLN A 140 -7.44 -17.51 8.30
N PHE A 141 -6.57 -16.63 8.81
CA PHE A 141 -7.02 -15.55 9.70
C PHE A 141 -8.04 -14.64 9.02
N ILE A 142 -7.82 -14.26 7.76
CA ILE A 142 -8.74 -13.41 6.99
C ILE A 142 -10.09 -14.12 6.79
N GLU A 143 -10.10 -15.41 6.51
CA GLU A 143 -11.32 -16.21 6.35
C GLU A 143 -12.14 -16.29 7.64
N GLU A 144 -11.46 -16.45 8.78
CA GLU A 144 -12.08 -16.49 10.10
C GLU A 144 -12.58 -15.11 10.56
N ASN A 145 -11.95 -14.01 10.09
CA ASN A 145 -12.23 -12.63 10.54
C ASN A 145 -12.45 -11.67 9.34
N PRO A 146 -13.40 -11.92 8.43
CA PRO A 146 -13.50 -11.21 7.16
C PRO A 146 -13.91 -9.73 7.28
N THR A 147 -14.46 -9.31 8.41
CA THR A 147 -14.88 -7.92 8.66
C THR A 147 -13.86 -7.10 9.44
N SER A 148 -12.81 -7.73 9.97
CA SER A 148 -11.79 -7.08 10.79
C SER A 148 -10.92 -6.11 9.98
N ILE A 149 -10.56 -4.97 10.58
CA ILE A 149 -9.57 -4.04 10.03
C ILE A 149 -8.19 -4.71 9.88
N ILE A 150 -7.88 -5.65 10.77
CA ILE A 150 -6.66 -6.46 10.69
C ILE A 150 -6.61 -7.21 9.36
N SER A 151 -7.72 -7.82 8.95
CA SER A 151 -7.81 -8.58 7.71
C SER A 151 -7.56 -7.71 6.47
N ILE A 152 -8.03 -6.46 6.46
CA ILE A 152 -7.75 -5.50 5.37
C ILE A 152 -6.26 -5.19 5.29
N TYR A 153 -5.62 -4.93 6.42
CA TYR A 153 -4.19 -4.71 6.50
C TYR A 153 -3.37 -5.93 6.05
N LEU A 154 -3.76 -7.13 6.48
CA LEU A 154 -3.07 -8.37 6.14
C LEU A 154 -3.22 -8.70 4.65
N LEU A 155 -4.40 -8.49 4.07
CA LEU A 155 -4.64 -8.66 2.64
C LEU A 155 -3.69 -7.78 1.83
N ASP A 156 -3.61 -6.49 2.17
CA ASP A 156 -2.71 -5.56 1.49
C ASP A 156 -1.24 -5.99 1.62
N LYS A 157 -0.79 -6.24 2.83
CA LYS A 157 0.60 -6.57 3.15
C LYS A 157 1.11 -7.87 2.52
N TYR A 158 0.30 -8.93 2.54
CA TYR A 158 0.75 -10.28 2.17
C TYR A 158 0.34 -10.71 0.76
N PHE A 159 -0.70 -10.08 0.18
CA PHE A 159 -1.23 -10.49 -1.13
C PHE A 159 -1.19 -9.38 -2.19
N VAL A 160 -0.95 -8.11 -1.80
CA VAL A 160 -0.85 -7.00 -2.75
C VAL A 160 0.58 -6.46 -2.81
N THR A 161 1.14 -6.04 -1.68
CA THR A 161 2.44 -5.35 -1.58
C THR A 161 3.60 -6.28 -1.22
N ALA A 162 3.36 -7.58 -1.10
CA ALA A 162 4.40 -8.57 -0.85
C ALA A 162 5.43 -8.62 -1.99
N LYS A 163 6.66 -9.03 -1.70
CA LYS A 163 7.73 -9.17 -2.70
C LYS A 163 7.35 -10.15 -3.84
N THR A 164 6.60 -11.18 -3.52
CA THR A 164 6.06 -12.17 -4.47
C THR A 164 4.58 -12.36 -4.20
N PRO A 165 3.71 -11.44 -4.68
CA PRO A 165 2.30 -11.44 -4.32
C PRO A 165 1.53 -12.53 -5.04
N ASP A 166 0.61 -13.18 -4.33
CA ASP A 166 -0.40 -14.07 -4.94
C ASP A 166 -1.70 -13.27 -5.16
N TYR A 167 -1.80 -12.61 -6.30
CA TYR A 167 -2.98 -11.83 -6.66
C TYR A 167 -4.24 -12.67 -6.87
N VAL A 168 -4.11 -13.97 -7.16
CA VAL A 168 -5.26 -14.88 -7.33
C VAL A 168 -5.90 -15.15 -5.98
N GLU A 169 -5.08 -15.52 -5.01
CA GLU A 169 -5.52 -15.73 -3.64
C GLU A 169 -5.98 -14.41 -2.99
N GLY A 170 -5.24 -13.33 -3.21
CA GLY A 170 -5.63 -12.00 -2.73
C GLY A 170 -7.01 -11.58 -3.22
N GLN A 171 -7.34 -11.79 -4.50
CA GLN A 171 -8.67 -11.48 -5.04
C GLN A 171 -9.75 -12.39 -4.43
N ARG A 172 -9.48 -13.67 -4.23
CA ARG A 172 -10.41 -14.59 -3.57
C ARG A 172 -10.78 -14.13 -2.17
N LEU A 173 -9.75 -13.76 -1.38
CA LEU A 173 -9.93 -13.25 -0.03
C LEU A 173 -10.66 -11.90 -0.02
N ALA A 174 -10.30 -10.98 -0.90
CA ALA A 174 -10.98 -9.69 -1.04
C ALA A 174 -12.48 -9.84 -1.34
N ALA A 175 -12.84 -10.75 -2.26
CA ALA A 175 -14.22 -11.06 -2.59
C ALA A 175 -14.99 -11.66 -1.40
N LEU A 176 -14.34 -12.56 -0.63
CA LEU A 176 -14.92 -13.13 0.59
C LEU A 176 -15.19 -12.04 1.63
N MET A 177 -14.21 -11.17 1.89
CA MET A 177 -14.34 -10.05 2.82
C MET A 177 -15.41 -9.06 2.38
N LEU A 178 -15.49 -8.75 1.09
CA LEU A 178 -16.49 -7.83 0.53
C LEU A 178 -17.90 -8.39 0.63
N LYS A 179 -18.06 -9.72 0.49
CA LYS A 179 -19.35 -10.37 0.75
C LYS A 179 -19.80 -10.24 2.21
N ALA A 180 -18.87 -10.27 3.16
CA ALA A 180 -19.15 -10.08 4.59
C ALA A 180 -19.37 -8.59 4.96
N ASN A 181 -18.75 -7.66 4.22
CA ASN A 181 -18.85 -6.22 4.47
C ASN A 181 -18.99 -5.43 3.15
N PRO A 182 -20.16 -5.48 2.50
CA PRO A 182 -20.37 -4.96 1.14
C PRO A 182 -20.23 -3.43 1.04
N ASP A 183 -20.39 -2.70 2.14
CA ASP A 183 -20.33 -1.24 2.16
C ASP A 183 -18.91 -0.69 2.43
N ASN A 184 -17.93 -1.55 2.63
CA ASN A 184 -16.55 -1.14 2.85
C ASN A 184 -15.90 -0.62 1.55
N GLY A 185 -15.84 0.70 1.41
CA GLY A 185 -15.30 1.37 0.22
C GLY A 185 -13.82 1.12 -0.02
N ARG A 186 -13.01 0.95 1.04
CA ARG A 186 -11.58 0.61 0.92
C ARG A 186 -11.41 -0.79 0.35
N LEU A 187 -12.16 -1.74 0.87
CA LEU A 187 -12.12 -3.13 0.43
C LEU A 187 -12.58 -3.28 -1.02
N ARG A 188 -13.65 -2.57 -1.41
CA ARG A 188 -14.12 -2.52 -2.81
C ARG A 188 -13.06 -1.98 -3.77
N LYS A 189 -12.35 -0.93 -3.35
CA LYS A 189 -11.22 -0.39 -4.13
C LYS A 189 -10.09 -1.40 -4.28
N LEU A 190 -9.73 -2.08 -3.18
CA LEU A 190 -8.66 -3.08 -3.15
C LEU A 190 -9.01 -4.31 -4.00
N GLU A 191 -10.25 -4.80 -3.93
CA GLU A 191 -10.74 -5.91 -4.76
C GLU A 191 -10.60 -5.58 -6.25
N LYS A 192 -10.99 -4.38 -6.65
CA LYS A 192 -10.85 -3.91 -8.03
C LYS A 192 -9.38 -3.79 -8.48
N GLN A 193 -8.50 -3.34 -7.59
CA GLN A 193 -7.06 -3.31 -7.86
C GLN A 193 -6.50 -4.72 -8.06
N LEU A 194 -6.87 -5.65 -7.18
CA LEU A 194 -6.47 -7.06 -7.28
C LEU A 194 -6.95 -7.74 -8.57
N GLU A 195 -8.13 -7.38 -9.05
CA GLU A 195 -8.62 -7.87 -10.35
C GLU A 195 -7.67 -7.47 -11.49
N GLY A 196 -7.28 -6.20 -11.56
CA GLY A 196 -6.33 -5.69 -12.55
C GLY A 196 -4.95 -6.35 -12.43
N LEU A 197 -4.42 -6.46 -11.21
CA LEU A 197 -3.13 -7.10 -10.93
C LEU A 197 -3.14 -8.60 -11.29
N LYS A 198 -4.20 -9.32 -10.95
CA LYS A 198 -4.38 -10.73 -11.31
C LYS A 198 -4.40 -10.92 -12.82
N ASN A 199 -5.16 -10.09 -13.52
CA ASN A 199 -5.32 -10.20 -14.97
C ASN A 199 -4.05 -9.84 -15.74
N SER A 200 -3.19 -9.01 -15.15
CA SER A 200 -1.90 -8.59 -15.72
C SER A 200 -0.67 -9.16 -14.98
N ARG A 201 -0.80 -10.31 -14.31
CA ARG A 201 0.32 -10.98 -13.62
C ARG A 201 1.34 -11.56 -14.60
N LEU A 202 2.50 -11.87 -14.10
CA LEU A 202 3.53 -12.58 -14.90
C LEU A 202 2.95 -13.85 -15.54
N GLN A 203 3.35 -14.11 -16.78
CA GLN A 203 2.93 -15.22 -17.61
C GLN A 203 1.46 -15.16 -18.09
N ALA A 204 0.66 -14.18 -17.69
CA ALA A 204 -0.67 -13.95 -18.26
C ALA A 204 -0.57 -13.28 -19.66
N SER A 205 -1.60 -13.44 -20.47
CA SER A 205 -1.77 -12.62 -21.67
C SER A 205 -2.13 -11.20 -21.27
N LEU A 206 -1.54 -10.21 -21.96
CA LEU A 206 -1.89 -8.80 -21.75
C LEU A 206 -3.38 -8.60 -21.99
N PRO A 207 -4.13 -8.01 -21.04
CA PRO A 207 -5.54 -7.70 -21.24
C PRO A 207 -5.77 -6.88 -22.53
N VAL A 208 -6.79 -7.22 -23.29
CA VAL A 208 -7.13 -6.52 -24.54
C VAL A 208 -7.66 -5.14 -24.21
N PHE A 209 -7.05 -4.09 -24.75
CA PHE A 209 -7.48 -2.72 -24.55
C PHE A 209 -7.56 -1.95 -25.88
N SER A 210 -8.35 -0.90 -25.87
CA SER A 210 -8.40 0.09 -26.96
C SER A 210 -8.63 1.47 -26.33
N THR A 211 -7.79 2.42 -26.69
CA THR A 211 -7.81 3.80 -26.18
C THR A 211 -7.37 4.78 -27.27
N THR A 212 -7.25 6.05 -26.92
CA THR A 212 -6.78 7.11 -27.81
C THR A 212 -5.59 7.80 -27.19
N ASP A 213 -4.53 8.01 -27.95
CA ASP A 213 -3.35 8.76 -27.53
C ASP A 213 -3.61 10.28 -27.44
N ILE A 214 -2.62 11.03 -26.94
CA ILE A 214 -2.70 12.49 -26.81
C ILE A 214 -2.90 13.23 -28.17
N ASN A 215 -2.62 12.56 -29.28
CA ASN A 215 -2.76 13.09 -30.62
C ASN A 215 -4.09 12.71 -31.29
N GLY A 216 -4.97 11.99 -30.58
CA GLY A 216 -6.26 11.53 -31.11
C GLY A 216 -6.17 10.24 -31.93
N LYS A 217 -5.01 9.59 -31.99
CA LYS A 217 -4.82 8.34 -32.72
C LYS A 217 -5.22 7.14 -31.86
N LYS A 218 -5.93 6.18 -32.47
CA LYS A 218 -6.28 4.92 -31.82
C LYS A 218 -5.02 4.15 -31.41
N THR A 219 -5.02 3.63 -30.18
CA THR A 219 -3.92 2.88 -29.56
C THR A 219 -4.49 1.63 -28.91
N ASP A 220 -3.98 0.47 -29.28
CA ASP A 220 -4.41 -0.84 -28.76
C ASP A 220 -3.28 -1.88 -28.77
N ASN A 221 -3.57 -3.11 -28.31
CA ASN A 221 -2.60 -4.20 -28.23
C ASN A 221 -1.90 -4.52 -29.57
N SER A 222 -2.51 -4.23 -30.71
CA SER A 222 -1.94 -4.58 -32.02
C SER A 222 -0.59 -3.88 -32.27
N LEU A 223 -0.36 -2.73 -31.65
CA LEU A 223 0.90 -1.99 -31.74
C LEU A 223 2.09 -2.76 -31.14
N LEU A 224 1.84 -3.66 -30.21
CA LEU A 224 2.87 -4.46 -29.53
C LEU A 224 3.12 -5.80 -30.21
N LYS A 225 2.21 -6.23 -31.11
CA LYS A 225 2.24 -7.56 -31.70
C LYS A 225 3.50 -7.77 -32.55
N GLY A 226 4.18 -8.90 -32.35
CA GLY A 226 5.40 -9.28 -33.08
C GLY A 226 6.69 -8.60 -32.58
N LYS A 227 6.59 -7.73 -31.58
CA LYS A 227 7.74 -7.04 -30.96
C LYS A 227 7.75 -7.30 -29.44
N ILE A 228 8.88 -7.03 -28.80
CA ILE A 228 8.89 -6.85 -27.33
C ILE A 228 8.14 -5.57 -27.05
N GLY A 229 7.02 -5.68 -26.36
CA GLY A 229 6.19 -4.53 -25.99
C GLY A 229 6.48 -4.04 -24.59
N VAL A 230 6.55 -2.72 -24.37
CA VAL A 230 6.66 -2.13 -23.04
C VAL A 230 5.55 -1.12 -22.84
N ILE A 231 4.76 -1.30 -21.78
CA ILE A 231 3.78 -0.33 -21.32
C ILE A 231 4.27 0.23 -19.99
N THR A 232 4.25 1.56 -19.83
CA THR A 232 4.72 2.20 -18.61
C THR A 232 3.85 3.37 -18.20
N THR A 233 3.68 3.59 -16.90
CA THR A 233 3.13 4.82 -16.34
C THR A 233 4.24 5.84 -16.08
N TRP A 234 3.91 7.11 -16.27
CA TRP A 234 4.81 8.23 -15.97
C TRP A 234 4.01 9.50 -15.66
N ALA A 235 4.66 10.48 -15.04
CA ALA A 235 4.08 11.79 -14.78
C ALA A 235 5.13 12.89 -14.95
N THR A 236 4.71 14.09 -15.35
CA THR A 236 5.62 15.22 -15.59
C THR A 236 6.33 15.69 -14.31
N TRP A 237 5.70 15.51 -13.17
CA TRP A 237 6.19 15.86 -11.82
C TRP A 237 7.01 14.74 -11.15
N ASN A 238 7.05 13.51 -11.72
CA ASN A 238 7.81 12.40 -11.17
C ASN A 238 9.11 12.21 -11.94
N TYR A 239 10.23 12.60 -11.33
CA TYR A 239 11.55 12.54 -11.97
C TYR A 239 11.96 11.12 -12.39
N GLN A 240 11.71 10.14 -11.53
CA GLN A 240 12.07 8.73 -11.80
C GLN A 240 11.39 8.21 -13.05
N SER A 241 10.07 8.46 -13.17
CA SER A 241 9.30 8.03 -14.33
C SER A 241 9.72 8.74 -15.63
N THR A 242 10.09 10.03 -15.57
CA THR A 242 10.59 10.76 -16.74
C THR A 242 11.98 10.29 -17.17
N ASP A 243 12.84 9.84 -16.23
CA ASP A 243 14.12 9.22 -16.53
C ASP A 243 13.93 7.89 -17.27
N ILE A 244 12.96 7.08 -16.84
CA ILE A 244 12.60 5.84 -17.56
C ILE A 244 12.18 6.12 -18.99
N GLN A 245 11.38 7.17 -19.27
CA GLN A 245 11.01 7.52 -20.65
C GLN A 245 12.26 7.82 -21.50
N ARG A 246 13.28 8.47 -20.94
CA ARG A 246 14.53 8.75 -21.64
C ARG A 246 15.35 7.47 -21.92
N LYS A 247 15.39 6.54 -20.98
CA LYS A 247 16.01 5.22 -21.15
C LYS A 247 15.31 4.41 -22.24
N LEU A 248 13.98 4.36 -22.21
CA LEU A 248 13.17 3.70 -23.25
C LEU A 248 13.38 4.32 -24.62
N ARG A 249 13.50 5.66 -24.72
CA ARG A 249 13.83 6.33 -26.01
C ARG A 249 15.18 5.90 -26.57
N LYS A 250 16.20 5.71 -25.72
CA LYS A 250 17.51 5.20 -26.16
C LYS A 250 17.38 3.77 -26.70
N LEU A 251 16.68 2.91 -25.97
CA LEU A 251 16.42 1.53 -26.39
C LEU A 251 15.65 1.47 -27.70
N GLN A 252 14.59 2.29 -27.88
CA GLN A 252 13.83 2.29 -29.11
C GLN A 252 14.65 2.76 -30.32
N LYS A 253 15.54 3.74 -30.16
CA LYS A 253 16.47 4.14 -31.22
C LYS A 253 17.46 3.01 -31.59
N LYS A 254 17.87 2.21 -30.60
CA LYS A 254 18.79 1.08 -30.80
C LYS A 254 18.10 -0.14 -31.43
N TYR A 255 16.80 -0.36 -31.12
CA TYR A 255 16.03 -1.54 -31.51
C TYR A 255 14.67 -1.18 -32.13
N PRO A 256 14.60 -0.35 -33.20
CA PRO A 256 13.35 0.19 -33.71
C PRO A 256 12.37 -0.88 -34.21
N GLU A 257 12.90 -1.97 -34.78
CA GLU A 257 12.09 -3.07 -35.32
C GLU A 257 11.73 -4.14 -34.29
N LYS A 258 12.42 -4.18 -33.16
CA LYS A 258 12.22 -5.21 -32.11
C LYS A 258 11.44 -4.72 -30.92
N LEU A 259 11.39 -3.39 -30.66
CA LEU A 259 10.78 -2.79 -29.48
C LEU A 259 9.57 -1.93 -29.85
N ALA A 260 8.45 -2.13 -29.17
CA ALA A 260 7.26 -1.28 -29.25
C ALA A 260 6.93 -0.71 -27.87
N LEU A 261 6.59 0.57 -27.81
CA LEU A 261 6.34 1.29 -26.56
C LEU A 261 4.94 1.91 -26.54
N ILE A 262 4.30 1.91 -25.38
CA ILE A 262 3.12 2.70 -25.06
C ILE A 262 3.35 3.32 -23.69
N SER A 263 3.18 4.61 -23.54
CA SER A 263 3.28 5.29 -22.27
C SER A 263 1.93 5.85 -21.82
N ILE A 264 1.60 5.70 -20.56
CA ILE A 264 0.40 6.25 -19.93
C ILE A 264 0.83 7.37 -19.00
N CYS A 265 0.46 8.59 -19.35
CA CYS A 265 0.76 9.78 -18.58
C CYS A 265 -0.29 9.96 -17.48
N MET A 266 0.16 10.04 -16.23
CA MET A 266 -0.65 10.13 -15.04
C MET A 266 -0.88 11.58 -14.58
N ASP A 267 -0.79 12.55 -15.50
CA ASP A 267 -1.11 13.94 -15.21
C ASP A 267 -2.62 14.19 -15.37
N GLY A 268 -3.15 15.09 -14.56
CA GLY A 268 -4.54 15.53 -14.69
C GLY A 268 -4.75 16.48 -15.90
N ASP A 269 -3.70 17.15 -16.39
CA ASP A 269 -3.76 18.04 -17.55
C ASP A 269 -3.04 17.44 -18.77
N LYS A 270 -3.83 17.10 -19.79
CA LYS A 270 -3.32 16.58 -21.08
C LYS A 270 -2.36 17.52 -21.79
N ARG A 271 -2.48 18.83 -21.60
CA ARG A 271 -1.61 19.83 -22.24
C ARG A 271 -0.20 19.77 -21.66
N GLU A 272 -0.05 19.62 -20.35
CA GLU A 272 1.26 19.47 -19.72
C GLU A 272 1.93 18.16 -20.13
N CYS A 273 1.16 17.07 -20.19
CA CYS A 273 1.62 15.79 -20.73
C CYS A 273 2.14 15.95 -22.18
N ARG A 274 1.39 16.63 -23.07
CA ARG A 274 1.79 16.86 -24.45
C ARG A 274 3.07 17.67 -24.54
N LYS A 275 3.14 18.83 -23.89
CA LYS A 275 4.34 19.68 -23.86
C LYS A 275 5.58 18.90 -23.41
N ARG A 276 5.43 18.05 -22.40
CA ARG A 276 6.53 17.24 -21.91
C ARG A 276 6.93 16.15 -22.91
N SER A 277 5.97 15.47 -23.50
CA SER A 277 6.20 14.43 -24.50
C SER A 277 6.93 14.98 -25.72
N ASP A 278 6.53 16.18 -26.22
CA ASP A 278 7.17 16.86 -27.34
C ASP A 278 8.60 17.27 -26.99
N ARG A 279 8.79 17.88 -25.83
CA ARG A 279 10.13 18.28 -25.36
C ARG A 279 11.09 17.10 -25.20
N ASP A 280 10.61 15.97 -24.67
CA ASP A 280 11.41 14.77 -24.48
C ASP A 280 11.44 13.89 -25.73
N SER A 281 10.81 14.33 -26.85
CA SER A 281 10.77 13.64 -28.16
C SER A 281 10.33 12.19 -28.03
N LEU A 282 9.17 11.94 -27.39
CA LEU A 282 8.57 10.61 -27.29
C LEU A 282 7.85 10.30 -28.61
N LEU A 283 8.40 9.35 -29.39
CA LEU A 283 7.92 9.02 -30.74
C LEU A 283 6.88 7.88 -30.78
N TRP A 284 6.49 7.36 -29.63
CA TRP A 284 5.49 6.30 -29.49
C TRP A 284 4.19 6.85 -28.91
N PRO A 285 3.08 6.09 -28.96
CA PRO A 285 1.81 6.53 -28.39
C PRO A 285 1.92 6.87 -26.90
N VAL A 286 1.44 8.05 -26.54
CA VAL A 286 1.30 8.51 -25.17
C VAL A 286 -0.19 8.69 -24.87
N VAL A 287 -0.71 7.93 -23.93
CA VAL A 287 -2.11 8.02 -23.47
C VAL A 287 -2.18 8.94 -22.26
N CYS A 288 -3.16 9.86 -22.25
CA CYS A 288 -3.46 10.69 -21.08
C CYS A 288 -4.95 11.01 -21.10
N ASP A 289 -5.73 10.40 -20.22
CA ASP A 289 -7.16 10.65 -20.09
C ASP A 289 -7.50 11.66 -18.98
N GLY A 290 -6.52 12.03 -18.15
CA GLY A 290 -6.67 12.97 -17.05
C GLY A 290 -7.30 12.35 -15.79
N GLN A 291 -7.54 11.03 -15.79
CA GLN A 291 -8.21 10.33 -14.70
C GLN A 291 -7.23 9.69 -13.68
N LEU A 292 -5.92 9.83 -13.88
CA LEU A 292 -4.89 9.27 -13.01
C LEU A 292 -5.16 7.77 -12.75
N PHE A 293 -5.14 7.36 -11.48
CA PHE A 293 -5.41 5.96 -11.07
C PHE A 293 -6.87 5.52 -11.24
N GLN A 294 -7.80 6.44 -11.59
CA GLN A 294 -9.18 6.10 -11.94
C GLN A 294 -9.33 5.75 -13.42
N SER A 295 -8.28 5.93 -14.23
CA SER A 295 -8.26 5.56 -15.64
C SER A 295 -8.65 4.09 -15.84
N PRO A 296 -9.66 3.77 -16.67
CA PRO A 296 -10.03 2.39 -16.95
C PRO A 296 -8.86 1.55 -17.47
N LEU A 297 -8.01 2.14 -18.31
CA LEU A 297 -6.82 1.47 -18.84
C LEU A 297 -5.82 1.13 -17.75
N VAL A 298 -5.55 2.06 -16.84
CA VAL A 298 -4.64 1.87 -15.70
C VAL A 298 -5.14 0.74 -14.80
N GLN A 299 -6.44 0.74 -14.47
CA GLN A 299 -7.06 -0.29 -13.65
C GLN A 299 -7.05 -1.66 -14.33
N GLN A 300 -7.38 -1.72 -15.62
CA GLN A 300 -7.41 -2.95 -16.39
C GLN A 300 -6.03 -3.60 -16.51
N LEU A 301 -4.97 -2.80 -16.64
CA LEU A 301 -3.59 -3.26 -16.74
C LEU A 301 -2.88 -3.41 -15.38
N GLY A 302 -3.57 -3.10 -14.27
CA GLY A 302 -3.00 -3.19 -12.93
C GLY A 302 -1.76 -2.29 -12.72
N LEU A 303 -1.79 -1.05 -13.23
CA LEU A 303 -0.66 -0.11 -13.21
C LEU A 303 -0.90 0.96 -12.14
N PHE A 304 -0.80 0.58 -10.86
CA PHE A 304 -1.19 1.44 -9.71
C PHE A 304 -0.05 2.25 -9.10
N GLU A 305 1.11 2.29 -9.73
CA GLU A 305 2.29 3.05 -9.28
C GLU A 305 2.82 3.97 -10.39
N ILE A 306 3.67 4.91 -10.02
CA ILE A 306 4.41 5.80 -10.92
C ILE A 306 5.88 5.84 -10.51
N PRO A 307 6.76 5.23 -11.27
CA PRO A 307 6.54 4.45 -12.50
C PRO A 307 6.03 3.04 -12.23
N SER A 308 5.19 2.50 -13.13
CA SER A 308 4.91 1.07 -13.28
C SER A 308 5.35 0.63 -14.67
N ILE A 309 5.82 -0.61 -14.82
CA ILE A 309 6.33 -1.15 -16.09
C ILE A 309 5.78 -2.55 -16.31
N VAL A 310 5.23 -2.79 -17.49
CA VAL A 310 4.85 -4.13 -17.97
C VAL A 310 5.58 -4.40 -19.28
N VAL A 311 6.26 -5.53 -19.38
CA VAL A 311 6.93 -6.00 -20.58
C VAL A 311 6.21 -7.24 -21.12
N VAL A 312 5.93 -7.24 -22.41
CA VAL A 312 5.29 -8.37 -23.09
C VAL A 312 6.18 -8.92 -24.19
N ASP A 313 6.08 -10.21 -24.44
CA ASP A 313 6.72 -10.87 -25.57
C ASP A 313 5.98 -10.60 -26.90
N LYS A 314 6.50 -11.18 -28.00
CA LYS A 314 5.94 -11.02 -29.35
C LYS A 314 4.53 -11.58 -29.49
N GLN A 315 4.10 -12.46 -28.59
CA GLN A 315 2.78 -13.07 -28.53
C GLN A 315 1.82 -12.27 -27.61
N GLY A 316 2.31 -11.25 -26.91
CA GLY A 316 1.53 -10.46 -25.97
C GLY A 316 1.43 -11.08 -24.58
N LYS A 317 2.32 -12.02 -24.23
CA LYS A 317 2.42 -12.60 -22.90
C LYS A 317 3.30 -11.73 -22.00
N ILE A 318 2.89 -11.46 -20.79
CA ILE A 318 3.63 -10.64 -19.81
C ILE A 318 4.84 -11.43 -19.30
N ILE A 319 6.04 -10.94 -19.60
CA ILE A 319 7.33 -11.57 -19.28
C ILE A 319 8.10 -10.84 -18.18
N ALA A 320 7.78 -9.58 -17.91
CA ALA A 320 8.32 -8.85 -16.76
C ALA A 320 7.33 -7.76 -16.29
N ARG A 321 7.38 -7.43 -15.00
CA ARG A 321 6.62 -6.35 -14.36
C ARG A 321 7.47 -5.64 -13.34
N ASP A 322 7.16 -4.36 -13.12
CA ASP A 322 7.65 -3.52 -12.03
C ASP A 322 9.18 -3.62 -11.83
N ILE A 323 9.88 -3.50 -12.97
CA ILE A 323 11.33 -3.54 -13.02
C ILE A 323 11.89 -2.33 -12.28
N GLU A 324 12.87 -2.56 -11.39
CA GLU A 324 13.56 -1.49 -10.68
C GLU A 324 14.17 -0.47 -11.65
N GLN A 325 13.98 0.82 -11.37
CA GLN A 325 14.39 1.94 -12.24
C GLN A 325 15.85 1.83 -12.74
N ASN A 326 16.78 1.44 -11.88
CA ASN A 326 18.19 1.35 -12.24
C ASN A 326 18.47 0.24 -13.23
N ASN A 327 17.63 -0.79 -13.25
CA ASN A 327 17.80 -2.00 -14.05
C ASN A 327 16.97 -2.01 -15.35
N VAL A 328 16.09 -1.02 -15.56
CA VAL A 328 15.11 -0.99 -16.68
C VAL A 328 15.78 -1.22 -18.03
N GLU A 329 16.85 -0.48 -18.34
CA GLU A 329 17.53 -0.59 -19.63
C GLU A 329 18.13 -1.98 -19.82
N GLN A 330 18.85 -2.48 -18.82
CA GLN A 330 19.51 -3.78 -18.85
C GLN A 330 18.50 -4.94 -18.92
N GLU A 331 17.43 -4.89 -18.12
CA GLU A 331 16.42 -5.97 -18.09
C GLU A 331 15.64 -6.04 -19.40
N ILE A 332 15.21 -4.91 -19.96
CA ILE A 332 14.51 -4.90 -21.25
C ILE A 332 15.45 -5.36 -22.38
N GLU A 333 16.70 -4.96 -22.35
CA GLU A 333 17.67 -5.33 -23.40
C GLU A 333 17.93 -6.84 -23.45
N LYS A 334 17.77 -7.57 -22.33
CA LYS A 334 17.86 -9.05 -22.31
C LYS A 334 16.83 -9.70 -23.23
N PHE A 335 15.63 -9.12 -23.34
CA PHE A 335 14.58 -9.65 -24.21
C PHE A 335 14.71 -9.22 -25.68
N LEU A 336 15.57 -8.23 -25.99
CA LEU A 336 15.77 -7.69 -27.33
C LEU A 336 16.94 -8.34 -28.08
N LYS A 337 17.82 -9.01 -27.35
CA LYS A 337 18.96 -9.77 -27.92
C LYS A 337 18.49 -11.11 -28.45
#